data_d9f6ee6979c4af40c8ffdebd9705ed85
#
_entry.id   d9f6ee6979c4af40c8ffdebd9705ed85
#
_cell.length_a   1.000
_cell.length_b   1.000
_cell.length_c   1.000
_cell.angle_alpha   90.00
_cell.angle_beta   90.00
_cell.angle_gamma   90.00
#
_symmetry.space_group_name_H-M   'P 1'
#
loop_
_entity.id
_entity.type
_entity.pdbx_description
1 polymer ?
#
loop_
_entity_poly.entity_id
_entity_poly.type
_entity_poly.pdbx_seq_one_letter_code
_entity_poly.pdbx_strand_id
1 'polypeptide(L)'
;MAALALVFQSCSKKSRSDLGATLFKKTNNKVFKDATPEGLAEVFKKVLAEEKSHVNNPNLINAYYEANDYDPAFVMDHIFNGDVDVTATYFSKAGEHGLDPKMFNADQINALVAKFKDKKAIKNLDEAYRDIALLEITTANSLINYSNALQYGILSPRKIYQRYYTATKRPDSAGMSRIFYIKDMRHFLDSIQPKDPQYLSLQKALKDGTTAPGISKEETTRYLVVNLERLRWKNKPTQAKYAIVNIPDYRLDVMDNGKSILDMKVCVGEGRNTDKTESLVDYDESDKIDRPFDRETPQLNSMIHSVQVNPVWNIPQSIASKEIMVEAAKDPYYLSNKNIDVYENGKKIEDPETLDFANAPKDKYEFKQRPGDDNALGKIKFLFNNKSSVYLHDTPAKAAFDKSMRAVSHGCVRLGNPDGFAKVVFGEGSTYDKISQAMTEDNPDPTTIGVPGKLPIYITYITCWTDSTGTIQFRPDVYGLDVVLYGHLQRFLASNDQIAKL
;
A
#
# COMPACT_ATOMS: atom_id res chain seq x y z
N MET A 1 6.42 26.83 -12.77
CA MET A 1 4.96 26.66 -13.00
C MET A 1 4.76 26.30 -14.47
N ALA A 2 4.67 25.00 -14.79
CA ALA A 2 4.35 24.53 -16.14
C ALA A 2 2.85 24.24 -16.13
N ALA A 3 2.09 25.05 -16.86
CA ALA A 3 0.67 24.80 -17.10
C ALA A 3 0.57 23.56 -17.99
N LEU A 4 0.11 22.45 -17.40
CA LEU A 4 -0.25 21.24 -18.13
C LEU A 4 -1.55 21.58 -18.88
N ALA A 5 -1.44 21.94 -20.15
CA ALA A 5 -2.58 22.03 -21.04
C ALA A 5 -3.11 20.59 -21.22
N LEU A 6 -4.20 20.26 -20.55
CA LEU A 6 -5.01 19.09 -20.85
C LEU A 6 -5.59 19.28 -22.26
N VAL A 7 -4.95 18.69 -23.27
CA VAL A 7 -5.51 18.62 -24.61
C VAL A 7 -6.63 17.58 -24.54
N PHE A 8 -7.83 18.02 -24.23
CA PHE A 8 -9.02 17.26 -24.57
C PHE A 8 -9.10 17.26 -26.11
N GLN A 9 -8.79 16.13 -26.74
CA GLN A 9 -9.16 15.96 -28.14
C GLN A 9 -10.70 15.99 -28.22
N SER A 10 -11.22 17.17 -28.39
CA SER A 10 -12.61 17.43 -28.71
C SER A 10 -12.91 16.82 -30.11
N CYS A 11 -13.41 15.60 -30.11
CA CYS A 11 -14.44 15.31 -31.09
C CYS A 11 -15.63 16.17 -30.68
N SER A 12 -15.80 17.36 -31.24
CA SER A 12 -16.91 18.22 -30.94
C SER A 12 -18.20 17.44 -31.25
N LYS A 13 -18.80 16.84 -30.21
CA LYS A 13 -20.22 16.45 -30.30
C LYS A 13 -20.94 17.78 -30.46
N LYS A 14 -21.60 18.00 -31.60
CA LYS A 14 -22.53 19.13 -31.76
C LYS A 14 -23.45 19.16 -30.54
N SER A 15 -23.66 20.33 -29.95
CA SER A 15 -24.65 20.53 -28.89
C SER A 15 -25.93 19.77 -29.30
N ARG A 16 -26.52 18.99 -28.39
CA ARG A 16 -27.68 18.16 -28.68
C ARG A 16 -28.90 19.07 -28.91
N SER A 17 -29.03 19.63 -30.13
CA SER A 17 -30.15 20.47 -30.54
C SER A 17 -31.51 19.79 -30.38
N ASP A 18 -31.54 18.47 -30.13
CA ASP A 18 -32.72 17.63 -29.92
C ASP A 18 -32.94 17.21 -28.47
N LEU A 19 -32.28 17.86 -27.51
CA LEU A 19 -32.31 17.49 -26.08
C LEU A 19 -33.76 17.28 -25.57
N GLY A 20 -34.61 18.27 -25.78
CA GLY A 20 -36.01 18.23 -25.33
C GLY A 20 -36.81 17.12 -25.98
N ALA A 21 -36.66 16.95 -27.29
CA ALA A 21 -37.35 15.90 -28.05
C ALA A 21 -36.92 14.50 -27.60
N THR A 22 -35.62 14.31 -27.35
CA THR A 22 -35.05 13.04 -26.90
C THR A 22 -35.52 12.71 -25.48
N LEU A 23 -35.45 13.65 -24.55
CA LEU A 23 -35.91 13.48 -23.18
C LEU A 23 -37.42 13.20 -23.13
N PHE A 24 -38.23 13.96 -23.88
CA PHE A 24 -39.67 13.70 -23.97
C PHE A 24 -39.97 12.30 -24.51
N LYS A 25 -39.29 11.89 -25.60
CA LYS A 25 -39.48 10.55 -26.16
C LYS A 25 -39.14 9.43 -25.18
N LYS A 26 -38.13 9.62 -24.34
CA LYS A 26 -37.64 8.64 -23.37
C LYS A 26 -38.46 8.59 -22.09
N THR A 27 -38.91 9.74 -21.56
CA THR A 27 -39.63 9.85 -20.29
C THR A 27 -41.15 9.93 -20.42
N ASN A 28 -41.64 10.30 -21.60
CA ASN A 28 -43.05 10.64 -21.83
C ASN A 28 -43.58 11.77 -20.91
N ASN A 29 -42.72 12.59 -20.38
CA ASN A 29 -43.05 13.76 -19.55
C ASN A 29 -43.00 15.02 -20.42
N LYS A 30 -44.15 15.72 -20.50
CA LYS A 30 -44.32 16.91 -21.36
C LYS A 30 -43.40 18.08 -20.97
N VAL A 31 -42.98 18.18 -19.73
CA VAL A 31 -42.06 19.19 -19.23
C VAL A 31 -40.77 19.26 -20.07
N PHE A 32 -40.30 18.12 -20.55
CA PHE A 32 -39.06 18.06 -21.32
C PHE A 32 -39.21 18.57 -22.77
N LYS A 33 -40.40 18.80 -23.30
CA LYS A 33 -40.55 19.27 -24.68
C LYS A 33 -39.88 20.61 -24.95
N ASP A 34 -39.86 21.48 -23.92
CA ASP A 34 -39.33 22.82 -24.01
C ASP A 34 -37.87 22.90 -23.48
N ALA A 35 -37.24 21.72 -23.21
CA ALA A 35 -35.87 21.69 -22.72
C ALA A 35 -34.87 22.03 -23.86
N THR A 36 -33.97 22.98 -23.56
CA THR A 36 -32.93 23.42 -24.47
C THR A 36 -31.53 23.17 -23.89
N PRO A 37 -30.50 22.96 -24.71
CA PRO A 37 -29.12 22.83 -24.24
C PRO A 37 -28.64 24.06 -23.49
N GLU A 38 -29.00 25.27 -23.95
CA GLU A 38 -28.60 26.53 -23.34
C GLU A 38 -29.20 26.70 -21.94
N GLY A 39 -30.49 26.40 -21.76
CA GLY A 39 -31.18 26.43 -20.49
C GLY A 39 -30.61 25.43 -19.51
N LEU A 40 -30.31 24.20 -19.98
CA LEU A 40 -29.63 23.19 -19.15
C LEU A 40 -28.25 23.68 -18.75
N ALA A 41 -27.43 24.19 -19.66
CA ALA A 41 -26.06 24.63 -19.37
C ALA A 41 -26.03 25.74 -18.32
N GLU A 42 -26.98 26.67 -18.32
CA GLU A 42 -27.08 27.72 -17.30
C GLU A 42 -27.34 27.14 -15.91
N VAL A 43 -28.29 26.23 -15.79
CA VAL A 43 -28.61 25.57 -14.51
C VAL A 43 -27.50 24.63 -14.07
N PHE A 44 -26.89 23.90 -15.01
CA PHE A 44 -25.79 22.97 -14.72
C PHE A 44 -24.59 23.70 -14.09
N LYS A 45 -24.21 24.88 -14.61
CA LYS A 45 -23.15 25.72 -14.03
C LYS A 45 -23.44 26.08 -12.57
N LYS A 46 -24.67 26.43 -12.26
CA LYS A 46 -25.10 26.78 -10.88
C LYS A 46 -24.99 25.55 -9.96
N VAL A 47 -25.54 24.42 -10.39
CA VAL A 47 -25.51 23.17 -9.60
C VAL A 47 -24.07 22.69 -9.40
N LEU A 48 -23.22 22.79 -10.42
CA LEU A 48 -21.81 22.41 -10.31
C LEU A 48 -21.03 23.28 -9.30
N ALA A 49 -21.35 24.56 -9.24
CA ALA A 49 -20.78 25.47 -8.26
C ALA A 49 -21.27 25.17 -6.82
N GLU A 50 -22.55 24.84 -6.65
CA GLU A 50 -23.16 24.43 -5.38
C GLU A 50 -22.56 23.13 -4.86
N GLU A 51 -22.40 22.12 -5.73
CA GLU A 51 -21.87 20.80 -5.40
C GLU A 51 -20.36 20.73 -5.27
N LYS A 52 -19.63 21.81 -5.54
CA LYS A 52 -18.15 21.84 -5.58
C LYS A 52 -17.49 21.27 -4.32
N SER A 53 -18.06 21.51 -3.14
CA SER A 53 -17.53 21.00 -1.86
C SER A 53 -17.82 19.51 -1.63
N HIS A 54 -18.79 18.92 -2.33
CA HIS A 54 -19.21 17.53 -2.24
C HIS A 54 -18.54 16.64 -3.28
N VAL A 55 -17.82 17.25 -4.23
CA VAL A 55 -17.13 16.56 -5.33
C VAL A 55 -15.65 16.42 -4.99
N ASN A 56 -15.12 15.19 -5.08
CA ASN A 56 -13.72 14.92 -4.72
C ASN A 56 -12.69 15.40 -5.76
N ASN A 57 -13.12 15.53 -7.03
CA ASN A 57 -12.27 15.98 -8.14
C ASN A 57 -12.93 17.15 -8.90
N PRO A 58 -13.25 18.28 -8.24
CA PRO A 58 -14.06 19.35 -8.84
C PRO A 58 -13.42 19.96 -10.07
N ASN A 59 -12.11 20.15 -10.09
CA ASN A 59 -11.42 20.74 -11.24
C ASN A 59 -11.48 19.85 -12.48
N LEU A 60 -11.41 18.53 -12.32
CA LEU A 60 -11.51 17.57 -13.41
C LEU A 60 -12.91 17.56 -14.01
N ILE A 61 -13.92 17.50 -13.14
CA ILE A 61 -15.34 17.46 -13.54
C ILE A 61 -15.73 18.77 -14.19
N ASN A 62 -15.36 19.93 -13.59
CA ASN A 62 -15.59 21.24 -14.19
C ASN A 62 -14.97 21.36 -15.58
N ALA A 63 -13.68 21.03 -15.73
CA ALA A 63 -12.98 21.13 -16.99
C ALA A 63 -13.62 20.25 -18.09
N TYR A 64 -14.11 19.07 -17.71
CA TYR A 64 -14.79 18.22 -18.69
C TYR A 64 -16.12 18.83 -19.16
N TYR A 65 -17.01 19.22 -18.24
CA TYR A 65 -18.32 19.76 -18.63
C TYR A 65 -18.21 21.10 -19.32
N GLU A 66 -17.32 21.98 -18.89
CA GLU A 66 -17.04 23.24 -19.57
C GLU A 66 -16.57 23.03 -21.02
N ALA A 67 -15.66 22.06 -21.24
CA ALA A 67 -15.17 21.73 -22.59
C ALA A 67 -16.19 21.04 -23.48
N ASN A 68 -17.30 20.52 -22.93
CA ASN A 68 -18.35 19.80 -23.65
C ASN A 68 -19.71 20.51 -23.55
N ASP A 69 -19.74 21.85 -23.40
CA ASP A 69 -20.94 22.67 -23.37
C ASP A 69 -22.01 22.20 -22.38
N TYR A 70 -21.55 21.58 -21.26
CA TYR A 70 -22.41 20.98 -20.20
C TYR A 70 -23.39 19.91 -20.73
N ASP A 71 -23.01 19.18 -21.78
CA ASP A 71 -23.79 18.03 -22.28
C ASP A 71 -23.92 16.94 -21.20
N PRO A 72 -25.13 16.49 -20.84
CA PRO A 72 -25.35 15.47 -19.81
C PRO A 72 -25.13 14.06 -20.36
N ALA A 73 -23.86 13.68 -20.59
CA ALA A 73 -23.48 12.46 -21.28
C ALA A 73 -23.99 11.17 -20.58
N PHE A 74 -23.88 11.07 -19.25
CA PHE A 74 -24.35 9.89 -18.51
C PHE A 74 -25.87 9.78 -18.53
N VAL A 75 -26.59 10.88 -18.34
CA VAL A 75 -28.06 10.88 -18.40
C VAL A 75 -28.54 10.48 -19.78
N MET A 76 -27.98 11.09 -20.82
CA MET A 76 -28.45 10.86 -22.18
C MET A 76 -28.01 9.51 -22.76
N ASP A 77 -26.81 9.07 -22.46
CA ASP A 77 -26.23 7.87 -23.05
C ASP A 77 -26.50 6.61 -22.19
N HIS A 78 -26.68 6.75 -20.87
CA HIS A 78 -26.68 5.62 -19.96
C HIS A 78 -27.94 5.44 -19.07
N ILE A 79 -28.72 6.52 -18.78
CA ILE A 79 -29.87 6.39 -17.88
C ILE A 79 -31.00 5.55 -18.50
N PHE A 80 -31.27 5.76 -19.80
CA PHE A 80 -32.42 5.17 -20.45
C PHE A 80 -32.19 3.76 -21.00
N ASN A 81 -30.97 3.27 -20.98
CA ASN A 81 -30.63 1.88 -21.28
C ASN A 81 -30.43 1.02 -20.02
N GLY A 82 -30.56 1.62 -18.84
CA GLY A 82 -30.40 0.93 -17.55
C GLY A 82 -28.99 0.89 -16.99
N ASP A 83 -28.00 1.49 -17.67
CA ASP A 83 -26.59 1.45 -17.22
C ASP A 83 -26.37 2.20 -15.90
N VAL A 84 -27.12 3.29 -15.64
CA VAL A 84 -27.03 4.02 -14.36
C VAL A 84 -27.60 3.18 -13.22
N ASP A 85 -28.66 2.40 -13.44
CA ASP A 85 -29.19 1.43 -12.46
C ASP A 85 -28.13 0.34 -12.14
N VAL A 86 -27.44 -0.16 -13.18
CA VAL A 86 -26.33 -1.10 -13.01
C VAL A 86 -25.23 -0.47 -12.18
N THR A 87 -24.84 0.77 -12.47
CA THR A 87 -23.83 1.53 -11.72
C THR A 87 -24.20 1.64 -10.24
N ALA A 88 -25.44 2.06 -9.94
CA ALA A 88 -25.93 2.15 -8.58
C ALA A 88 -25.94 0.79 -7.84
N THR A 89 -26.20 -0.31 -8.59
CA THR A 89 -26.12 -1.68 -8.05
C THR A 89 -24.69 -2.04 -7.61
N TYR A 90 -23.66 -1.69 -8.41
CA TYR A 90 -22.26 -1.91 -8.03
C TYR A 90 -21.88 -1.07 -6.80
N PHE A 91 -22.32 0.18 -6.75
CA PHE A 91 -22.06 1.06 -5.60
C PHE A 91 -22.71 0.55 -4.32
N SER A 92 -23.94 0.04 -4.39
CA SER A 92 -24.64 -0.54 -3.24
C SER A 92 -23.90 -1.78 -2.69
N LYS A 93 -23.15 -2.50 -3.54
CA LYS A 93 -22.34 -3.66 -3.15
C LYS A 93 -20.94 -3.31 -2.67
N ALA A 94 -20.61 -2.04 -2.50
CA ALA A 94 -19.27 -1.64 -2.04
C ALA A 94 -18.91 -2.25 -0.66
N GLY A 95 -19.91 -2.61 0.17
CA GLY A 95 -19.71 -3.37 1.40
C GLY A 95 -18.98 -4.69 1.22
N GLU A 96 -19.13 -5.37 0.07
CA GLU A 96 -18.40 -6.59 -0.26
C GLU A 96 -16.87 -6.36 -0.33
N HIS A 97 -16.44 -5.11 -0.47
CA HIS A 97 -15.05 -4.65 -0.45
C HIS A 97 -14.65 -4.03 0.90
N GLY A 98 -15.52 -4.08 1.90
CA GLY A 98 -15.35 -3.41 3.19
C GLY A 98 -15.59 -1.90 3.16
N LEU A 99 -16.16 -1.35 2.07
CA LEU A 99 -16.33 0.09 1.87
C LEU A 99 -17.79 0.50 2.12
N ASP A 100 -18.03 1.69 2.71
CA ASP A 100 -19.37 2.21 2.90
C ASP A 100 -20.00 2.58 1.54
N PRO A 101 -21.13 1.96 1.14
CA PRO A 101 -21.87 2.32 -0.06
C PRO A 101 -22.24 3.80 -0.16
N LYS A 102 -22.41 4.49 0.96
CA LYS A 102 -22.71 5.93 1.01
C LYS A 102 -21.65 6.79 0.36
N MET A 103 -20.38 6.34 0.33
CA MET A 103 -19.30 7.03 -0.36
C MET A 103 -19.54 7.23 -1.86
N PHE A 104 -20.42 6.41 -2.43
CA PHE A 104 -20.68 6.35 -3.87
C PHE A 104 -22.09 6.80 -4.23
N ASN A 105 -22.80 7.43 -3.30
CA ASN A 105 -24.11 8.06 -3.50
C ASN A 105 -25.17 7.18 -4.16
N ALA A 106 -25.12 5.85 -3.95
CA ALA A 106 -26.03 4.90 -4.60
C ALA A 106 -27.52 5.26 -4.40
N ASP A 107 -27.90 5.62 -3.16
CA ASP A 107 -29.29 5.96 -2.82
C ASP A 107 -29.73 7.24 -3.54
N GLN A 108 -28.88 8.28 -3.62
CA GLN A 108 -29.18 9.53 -4.31
C GLN A 108 -29.34 9.31 -5.82
N ILE A 109 -28.43 8.52 -6.42
CA ILE A 109 -28.52 8.15 -7.84
C ILE A 109 -29.82 7.40 -8.11
N ASN A 110 -30.16 6.40 -7.30
CA ASN A 110 -31.41 5.63 -7.44
C ASN A 110 -32.65 6.52 -7.31
N ALA A 111 -32.66 7.45 -6.34
CA ALA A 111 -33.77 8.38 -6.16
C ALA A 111 -33.96 9.30 -7.38
N LEU A 112 -32.85 9.84 -7.91
CA LEU A 112 -32.91 10.67 -9.11
C LEU A 112 -33.36 9.87 -10.36
N VAL A 113 -32.82 8.67 -10.55
CA VAL A 113 -33.24 7.78 -11.66
C VAL A 113 -34.74 7.46 -11.59
N ALA A 114 -35.25 7.21 -10.38
CA ALA A 114 -36.67 6.95 -10.17
C ALA A 114 -37.56 8.12 -10.59
N LYS A 115 -37.13 9.39 -10.34
CA LYS A 115 -37.85 10.58 -10.83
C LYS A 115 -37.95 10.62 -12.37
N PHE A 116 -36.89 10.25 -13.09
CA PHE A 116 -36.91 10.21 -14.55
C PHE A 116 -37.80 9.10 -15.13
N LYS A 117 -38.01 8.01 -14.38
CA LYS A 117 -38.91 6.91 -14.74
C LYS A 117 -40.36 7.22 -14.45
N ASP A 118 -40.64 8.12 -13.51
CA ASP A 118 -42.01 8.57 -13.21
C ASP A 118 -42.34 9.85 -13.98
N LYS A 119 -43.21 9.71 -14.99
CA LYS A 119 -43.65 10.82 -15.85
C LYS A 119 -44.36 11.98 -15.14
N LYS A 120 -44.70 11.82 -13.85
CA LYS A 120 -45.39 12.84 -13.03
C LYS A 120 -44.49 13.44 -11.96
N ALA A 121 -43.32 12.89 -11.72
CA ALA A 121 -42.44 13.31 -10.62
C ALA A 121 -41.86 14.71 -10.89
N ILE A 122 -41.36 14.96 -12.08
CA ILE A 122 -40.77 16.26 -12.48
C ILE A 122 -41.86 17.16 -13.04
N LYS A 123 -42.07 18.32 -12.44
CA LYS A 123 -43.25 19.18 -12.69
C LYS A 123 -42.96 20.45 -13.48
N ASN A 124 -41.73 20.91 -13.51
CA ASN A 124 -41.30 22.10 -14.23
C ASN A 124 -39.90 21.95 -14.80
N LEU A 125 -39.54 22.87 -15.67
CA LEU A 125 -38.28 22.80 -16.41
C LEU A 125 -37.06 23.08 -15.54
N ASP A 126 -37.16 23.96 -14.54
CA ASP A 126 -36.04 24.28 -13.63
C ASP A 126 -35.69 23.05 -12.77
N GLU A 127 -36.72 22.34 -12.25
CA GLU A 127 -36.53 21.05 -11.55
C GLU A 127 -35.90 20.02 -12.49
N ALA A 128 -36.37 19.92 -13.71
CA ALA A 128 -35.82 19.01 -14.72
C ALA A 128 -34.32 19.24 -14.95
N TYR A 129 -33.94 20.48 -15.20
CA TYR A 129 -32.53 20.83 -15.43
C TYR A 129 -31.66 20.57 -14.20
N ARG A 130 -32.17 20.91 -13.01
CA ARG A 130 -31.46 20.68 -11.75
C ARG A 130 -31.25 19.18 -11.50
N ASP A 131 -32.28 18.35 -11.68
CA ASP A 131 -32.22 16.90 -11.47
C ASP A 131 -31.28 16.23 -12.50
N ILE A 132 -31.26 16.70 -13.76
CA ILE A 132 -30.30 16.25 -14.79
C ILE A 132 -28.87 16.58 -14.34
N ALA A 133 -28.60 17.83 -14.01
CA ALA A 133 -27.26 18.27 -13.60
C ALA A 133 -26.77 17.53 -12.37
N LEU A 134 -27.64 17.37 -11.35
CA LEU A 134 -27.31 16.68 -10.12
C LEU A 134 -27.00 15.20 -10.36
N LEU A 135 -27.82 14.49 -11.16
CA LEU A 135 -27.61 13.09 -11.50
C LEU A 135 -26.28 12.90 -12.28
N GLU A 136 -26.02 13.79 -13.21
CA GLU A 136 -24.81 13.79 -14.03
C GLU A 136 -23.55 13.95 -13.17
N ILE A 137 -23.50 14.99 -12.32
CA ILE A 137 -22.35 15.31 -11.45
C ILE A 137 -22.14 14.21 -10.41
N THR A 138 -23.23 13.74 -9.78
CA THR A 138 -23.18 12.69 -8.75
C THR A 138 -22.67 11.38 -9.34
N THR A 139 -23.16 10.99 -10.53
CA THR A 139 -22.72 9.76 -11.20
C THR A 139 -21.26 9.85 -11.60
N ALA A 140 -20.82 10.96 -12.20
CA ALA A 140 -19.43 11.17 -12.58
C ALA A 140 -18.48 11.10 -11.37
N ASN A 141 -18.79 11.84 -10.30
CA ASN A 141 -18.00 11.82 -9.06
C ASN A 141 -17.93 10.43 -8.45
N SER A 142 -19.06 9.73 -8.38
CA SER A 142 -19.14 8.39 -7.78
C SER A 142 -18.40 7.34 -8.62
N LEU A 143 -18.44 7.40 -9.95
CA LEU A 143 -17.67 6.53 -10.84
C LEU A 143 -16.16 6.74 -10.68
N ILE A 144 -15.70 7.99 -10.60
CA ILE A 144 -14.28 8.30 -10.36
C ILE A 144 -13.86 7.71 -9.01
N ASN A 145 -14.64 7.98 -7.96
CA ASN A 145 -14.32 7.54 -6.60
C ASN A 145 -14.31 6.01 -6.48
N TYR A 146 -15.32 5.34 -7.01
CA TYR A 146 -15.43 3.88 -6.98
C TYR A 146 -14.29 3.21 -7.77
N SER A 147 -14.03 3.68 -8.97
CA SER A 147 -12.94 3.20 -9.82
C SER A 147 -11.58 3.37 -9.13
N ASN A 148 -11.33 4.55 -8.54
CA ASN A 148 -10.09 4.83 -7.83
C ASN A 148 -9.95 3.98 -6.57
N ALA A 149 -11.02 3.83 -5.78
CA ALA A 149 -11.02 3.04 -4.56
C ALA A 149 -10.66 1.57 -4.84
N LEU A 150 -11.27 0.95 -5.85
CA LEU A 150 -11.02 -0.45 -6.18
C LEU A 150 -9.66 -0.69 -6.85
N GLN A 151 -9.20 0.23 -7.68
CA GLN A 151 -7.97 0.02 -8.45
C GLN A 151 -6.70 0.49 -7.74
N TYR A 152 -6.80 1.47 -6.82
CA TYR A 152 -5.63 2.13 -6.21
C TYR A 152 -5.71 2.23 -4.69
N GLY A 153 -6.82 1.78 -4.09
CA GLY A 153 -7.13 1.99 -2.68
C GLY A 153 -7.56 3.44 -2.39
N ILE A 154 -8.18 3.62 -1.23
CA ILE A 154 -8.67 4.92 -0.78
C ILE A 154 -7.53 5.78 -0.26
N LEU A 155 -6.62 5.18 0.52
CA LEU A 155 -5.54 5.86 1.18
C LEU A 155 -4.22 5.74 0.42
N SER A 156 -3.39 6.77 0.53
CA SER A 156 -2.01 6.72 0.07
C SER A 156 -1.10 6.30 1.24
N PRO A 157 -0.46 5.11 1.19
CA PRO A 157 0.37 4.64 2.29
C PRO A 157 1.51 5.61 2.62
N ARG A 158 2.06 6.31 1.63
CA ARG A 158 3.12 7.31 1.80
C ARG A 158 2.67 8.58 2.53
N LYS A 159 1.35 8.78 2.74
CA LYS A 159 0.81 9.93 3.51
C LYS A 159 0.50 9.56 4.95
N ILE A 160 0.34 8.27 5.25
CA ILE A 160 -0.05 7.78 6.57
C ILE A 160 1.09 7.10 7.30
N TYR A 161 2.09 6.52 6.58
CA TYR A 161 3.24 5.85 7.17
C TYR A 161 4.52 6.64 6.93
N GLN A 162 5.31 6.84 7.99
CA GLN A 162 6.58 7.57 7.92
C GLN A 162 7.70 6.72 7.29
N ARG A 163 7.70 5.40 7.50
CA ARG A 163 8.71 4.47 6.99
C ARG A 163 8.21 3.62 5.81
N TYR A 164 7.41 4.23 4.94
CA TYR A 164 6.92 3.61 3.71
C TYR A 164 7.60 4.22 2.47
N TYR A 165 8.49 3.47 1.86
CA TYR A 165 9.31 3.93 0.72
C TYR A 165 8.97 3.21 -0.60
N THR A 166 8.03 2.27 -0.58
CA THR A 166 7.56 1.60 -1.79
C THR A 166 6.85 2.59 -2.71
N ALA A 167 7.19 2.56 -4.00
CA ALA A 167 6.48 3.34 -5.00
C ALA A 167 5.06 2.79 -5.20
N THR A 168 4.06 3.64 -5.10
CA THR A 168 2.66 3.29 -5.37
C THR A 168 2.13 4.17 -6.49
N LYS A 169 1.49 3.54 -7.46
CA LYS A 169 0.78 4.28 -8.51
C LYS A 169 -0.53 4.83 -7.95
N ARG A 170 -0.84 6.05 -8.34
CA ARG A 170 -2.13 6.70 -8.07
C ARG A 170 -2.75 7.12 -9.40
N PRO A 171 -4.08 7.24 -9.50
CA PRO A 171 -4.70 7.68 -10.74
C PRO A 171 -4.24 9.10 -11.08
N ASP A 172 -3.95 9.32 -12.35
CA ASP A 172 -3.73 10.65 -12.93
C ASP A 172 -5.04 11.20 -13.52
N SER A 173 -5.02 12.48 -13.90
CA SER A 173 -6.20 13.13 -14.48
C SER A 173 -6.67 12.44 -15.76
N ALA A 174 -5.75 11.96 -16.59
CA ALA A 174 -6.10 11.24 -17.83
C ALA A 174 -6.78 9.90 -17.54
N GLY A 175 -6.27 9.15 -16.54
CA GLY A 175 -6.89 7.90 -16.09
C GLY A 175 -8.29 8.11 -15.52
N MET A 176 -8.48 9.16 -14.73
CA MET A 176 -9.78 9.51 -14.15
C MET A 176 -10.78 10.00 -15.21
N SER A 177 -10.34 10.75 -16.25
CA SER A 177 -11.19 11.25 -17.31
C SER A 177 -11.81 10.14 -18.18
N ARG A 178 -11.26 8.92 -18.14
CA ARG A 178 -11.79 7.78 -18.93
C ARG A 178 -13.24 7.47 -18.64
N ILE A 179 -13.73 7.80 -17.45
CA ILE A 179 -15.13 7.54 -17.07
C ILE A 179 -16.12 8.26 -17.99
N PHE A 180 -15.75 9.42 -18.55
CA PHE A 180 -16.61 10.20 -19.45
C PHE A 180 -16.72 9.62 -20.86
N TYR A 181 -15.91 8.62 -21.20
CA TYR A 181 -15.86 7.98 -22.51
C TYR A 181 -16.26 6.51 -22.49
N ILE A 182 -16.90 6.07 -21.40
CA ILE A 182 -17.38 4.69 -21.26
C ILE A 182 -18.50 4.46 -22.26
N LYS A 183 -18.35 3.41 -23.09
CA LYS A 183 -19.38 2.98 -24.05
C LYS A 183 -20.21 1.82 -23.52
N ASP A 184 -19.59 0.95 -22.75
CA ASP A 184 -20.21 -0.21 -22.09
C ASP A 184 -19.93 -0.10 -20.58
N MET A 185 -20.90 0.36 -19.85
CA MET A 185 -20.81 0.63 -18.42
C MET A 185 -20.60 -0.67 -17.63
N ARG A 186 -21.30 -1.74 -17.99
CA ARG A 186 -21.17 -3.04 -17.33
C ARG A 186 -19.76 -3.59 -17.49
N HIS A 187 -19.28 -3.61 -18.73
CA HIS A 187 -17.91 -4.08 -19.01
C HIS A 187 -16.86 -3.25 -18.26
N PHE A 188 -17.02 -1.93 -18.20
CA PHE A 188 -16.13 -1.06 -17.43
C PHE A 188 -16.13 -1.44 -15.94
N LEU A 189 -17.32 -1.53 -15.32
CA LEU A 189 -17.47 -1.85 -13.89
C LEU A 189 -16.91 -3.24 -13.56
N ASP A 190 -17.09 -4.24 -14.43
CA ASP A 190 -16.49 -5.56 -14.27
C ASP A 190 -14.96 -5.53 -14.42
N SER A 191 -14.45 -4.68 -15.31
CA SER A 191 -13.01 -4.59 -15.59
C SER A 191 -12.20 -4.02 -14.42
N ILE A 192 -12.80 -3.12 -13.63
CA ILE A 192 -12.15 -2.47 -12.48
C ILE A 192 -12.24 -3.28 -11.19
N GLN A 193 -13.05 -4.38 -11.16
CA GLN A 193 -13.10 -5.25 -10.00
C GLN A 193 -11.73 -5.91 -9.76
N PRO A 194 -11.25 -6.01 -8.51
CA PRO A 194 -10.03 -6.72 -8.20
C PRO A 194 -10.14 -8.21 -8.58
N LYS A 195 -9.13 -8.71 -9.31
CA LYS A 195 -9.08 -10.11 -9.80
C LYS A 195 -7.98 -10.93 -9.13
N ASP A 196 -7.24 -10.32 -8.23
CA ASP A 196 -6.17 -10.99 -7.49
C ASP A 196 -6.75 -12.09 -6.60
N PRO A 197 -6.26 -13.34 -6.66
CA PRO A 197 -6.79 -14.44 -5.85
C PRO A 197 -6.74 -14.16 -4.34
N GLN A 198 -5.70 -13.46 -3.85
CA GLN A 198 -5.60 -13.06 -2.45
C GLN A 198 -6.73 -12.12 -2.07
N TYR A 199 -7.00 -11.11 -2.93
CA TYR A 199 -8.09 -10.18 -2.70
C TYR A 199 -9.45 -10.89 -2.65
N LEU A 200 -9.73 -11.75 -3.63
CA LEU A 200 -11.01 -12.47 -3.72
C LEU A 200 -11.21 -13.42 -2.53
N SER A 201 -10.15 -14.03 -2.04
CA SER A 201 -10.22 -14.88 -0.85
C SER A 201 -10.54 -14.09 0.42
N LEU A 202 -9.88 -12.94 0.65
CA LEU A 202 -10.20 -12.08 1.80
C LEU A 202 -11.58 -11.44 1.67
N GLN A 203 -12.00 -11.06 0.45
CA GLN A 203 -13.35 -10.56 0.19
C GLN A 203 -14.40 -11.61 0.52
N LYS A 204 -14.18 -12.86 0.11
CA LYS A 204 -15.06 -13.98 0.46
C LYS A 204 -15.13 -14.18 1.97
N ALA A 205 -13.99 -14.14 2.67
CA ALA A 205 -13.95 -14.28 4.12
C ALA A 205 -14.72 -13.16 4.84
N LEU A 206 -14.62 -11.93 4.34
CA LEU A 206 -15.38 -10.80 4.87
C LEU A 206 -16.89 -11.04 4.70
N LYS A 207 -17.31 -11.45 3.51
CA LYS A 207 -18.70 -11.76 3.18
C LYS A 207 -19.25 -12.93 4.01
N ASP A 208 -18.47 -13.99 4.16
CA ASP A 208 -18.88 -15.18 4.93
C ASP A 208 -18.87 -14.91 6.46
N GLY A 209 -18.38 -13.75 6.91
CA GLY A 209 -18.24 -13.43 8.33
C GLY A 209 -17.25 -14.34 9.04
N THR A 210 -16.18 -14.75 8.36
CA THR A 210 -15.12 -15.60 8.90
C THR A 210 -14.55 -15.01 10.19
N THR A 211 -14.27 -15.87 11.17
CA THR A 211 -13.62 -15.50 12.43
C THR A 211 -12.28 -16.23 12.56
N ALA A 212 -11.22 -15.49 12.85
CA ALA A 212 -9.90 -16.06 13.10
C ALA A 212 -9.86 -16.78 14.47
N PRO A 213 -9.08 -17.87 14.61
CA PRO A 213 -8.93 -18.55 15.89
C PRO A 213 -8.39 -17.61 16.96
N GLY A 214 -9.08 -17.50 18.10
CA GLY A 214 -8.67 -16.68 19.23
C GLY A 214 -8.85 -15.17 19.07
N ILE A 215 -9.45 -14.72 17.96
CA ILE A 215 -9.72 -13.30 17.65
C ILE A 215 -11.22 -13.10 17.53
N SER A 216 -11.76 -12.00 18.03
CA SER A 216 -13.18 -11.68 17.92
C SER A 216 -13.60 -11.52 16.44
N LYS A 217 -14.90 -11.70 16.15
CA LYS A 217 -15.44 -11.45 14.80
C LYS A 217 -15.20 -10.00 14.37
N GLU A 218 -15.38 -9.06 15.26
CA GLU A 218 -15.17 -7.64 14.99
C GLU A 218 -13.71 -7.35 14.63
N GLU A 219 -12.78 -7.84 15.43
CA GLU A 219 -11.35 -7.67 15.19
C GLU A 219 -10.91 -8.40 13.91
N THR A 220 -11.42 -9.61 13.65
CA THR A 220 -11.18 -10.33 12.39
C THR A 220 -11.63 -9.49 11.19
N THR A 221 -12.82 -8.88 11.28
CA THR A 221 -13.32 -7.97 10.23
C THR A 221 -12.37 -6.81 9.99
N ARG A 222 -11.82 -6.20 11.03
CA ARG A 222 -10.84 -5.11 10.93
C ARG A 222 -9.55 -5.56 10.25
N TYR A 223 -9.02 -6.74 10.59
CA TYR A 223 -7.89 -7.35 9.87
C TYR A 223 -8.19 -7.52 8.37
N LEU A 224 -9.37 -8.04 8.04
CA LEU A 224 -9.76 -8.25 6.64
C LEU A 224 -9.82 -6.92 5.86
N VAL A 225 -10.49 -5.89 6.40
CA VAL A 225 -10.65 -4.62 5.68
C VAL A 225 -9.35 -3.84 5.50
N VAL A 226 -8.42 -3.86 6.47
CA VAL A 226 -7.13 -3.20 6.32
C VAL A 226 -6.25 -3.93 5.29
N ASN A 227 -6.31 -5.26 5.22
CA ASN A 227 -5.54 -6.01 4.23
C ASN A 227 -6.18 -5.96 2.83
N LEU A 228 -7.50 -5.89 2.71
CA LEU A 228 -8.17 -5.56 1.44
C LEU A 228 -7.71 -4.20 0.91
N GLU A 229 -7.58 -3.17 1.77
CA GLU A 229 -7.03 -1.88 1.36
C GLU A 229 -5.59 -2.00 0.87
N ARG A 230 -4.71 -2.71 1.60
CA ARG A 230 -3.32 -2.94 1.17
C ARG A 230 -3.23 -3.66 -0.18
N LEU A 231 -4.11 -4.63 -0.43
CA LEU A 231 -4.16 -5.37 -1.68
C LEU A 231 -4.61 -4.52 -2.88
N ARG A 232 -5.31 -3.40 -2.64
CA ARG A 232 -5.66 -2.43 -3.69
C ARG A 232 -4.50 -1.51 -4.08
N TRP A 233 -3.51 -1.34 -3.22
CA TRP A 233 -2.36 -0.49 -3.54
C TRP A 233 -1.56 -1.06 -4.71
N LYS A 234 -1.17 -0.20 -5.66
CA LYS A 234 -0.38 -0.59 -6.83
C LYS A 234 1.12 -0.61 -6.51
N ASN A 235 1.51 -1.54 -5.66
CA ASN A 235 2.87 -1.72 -5.14
C ASN A 235 3.36 -3.17 -5.22
N LYS A 236 2.63 -4.07 -5.88
CA LYS A 236 2.97 -5.50 -6.00
C LYS A 236 4.16 -5.71 -6.93
N PRO A 237 4.96 -6.78 -6.72
CA PRO A 237 5.98 -7.20 -7.66
C PRO A 237 5.40 -7.43 -9.07
N THR A 238 6.16 -6.96 -10.07
CA THR A 238 5.80 -7.16 -11.48
C THR A 238 6.81 -8.04 -12.22
N GLN A 239 7.92 -8.39 -11.57
CA GLN A 239 8.96 -9.24 -12.11
C GLN A 239 8.62 -10.72 -11.88
N ALA A 240 9.09 -11.59 -12.78
CA ALA A 240 8.90 -13.04 -12.66
C ALA A 240 9.63 -13.60 -11.43
N LYS A 241 10.88 -13.16 -11.21
CA LYS A 241 11.70 -13.58 -10.07
C LYS A 241 11.98 -12.40 -9.14
N TYR A 242 11.69 -12.56 -7.84
CA TYR A 242 11.92 -11.54 -6.81
C TYR A 242 11.99 -12.17 -5.41
N ALA A 243 12.64 -11.47 -4.49
CA ALA A 243 12.57 -11.79 -3.06
C ALA A 243 11.51 -10.90 -2.38
N ILE A 244 10.77 -11.46 -1.44
CA ILE A 244 9.78 -10.73 -0.66
C ILE A 244 9.91 -11.09 0.82
N VAL A 245 10.03 -10.08 1.67
CA VAL A 245 9.98 -10.20 3.13
C VAL A 245 8.61 -9.73 3.60
N ASN A 246 7.88 -10.58 4.30
CA ASN A 246 6.70 -10.16 5.04
C ASN A 246 7.06 -9.96 6.52
N ILE A 247 7.11 -8.72 6.96
CA ILE A 247 7.55 -8.35 8.31
C ILE A 247 6.73 -9.06 9.40
N PRO A 248 5.38 -9.02 9.42
CA PRO A 248 4.58 -9.66 10.47
C PRO A 248 4.70 -11.18 10.51
N ASP A 249 5.02 -11.80 9.37
CA ASP A 249 5.21 -13.26 9.29
C ASP A 249 6.64 -13.70 9.63
N TYR A 250 7.58 -12.76 9.69
CA TYR A 250 9.00 -13.04 9.89
C TYR A 250 9.55 -14.06 8.89
N ARG A 251 9.15 -13.94 7.63
CA ARG A 251 9.57 -14.83 6.54
C ARG A 251 10.05 -14.05 5.33
N LEU A 252 11.00 -14.67 4.64
CA LEU A 252 11.42 -14.29 3.30
C LEU A 252 11.08 -15.44 2.36
N ASP A 253 10.45 -15.10 1.23
CA ASP A 253 10.26 -16.00 0.10
C ASP A 253 11.02 -15.47 -1.12
N VAL A 254 11.62 -16.36 -1.90
CA VAL A 254 12.03 -16.07 -3.27
C VAL A 254 11.02 -16.67 -4.21
N MET A 255 10.35 -15.81 -4.93
CA MET A 255 9.34 -16.18 -5.91
C MET A 255 9.96 -16.26 -7.30
N ASP A 256 9.56 -17.26 -8.06
CA ASP A 256 9.87 -17.39 -9.50
C ASP A 256 8.62 -17.87 -10.24
N ASN A 257 8.14 -17.05 -11.20
CA ASN A 257 6.92 -17.32 -11.96
C ASN A 257 5.71 -17.71 -11.07
N GLY A 258 5.56 -17.00 -9.93
CA GLY A 258 4.46 -17.20 -9.00
C GLY A 258 4.61 -18.38 -8.03
N LYS A 259 5.74 -19.09 -8.05
CA LYS A 259 6.05 -20.19 -7.12
C LYS A 259 7.15 -19.78 -6.17
N SER A 260 7.04 -20.13 -4.89
CA SER A 260 8.14 -20.00 -3.94
C SER A 260 9.18 -21.08 -4.22
N ILE A 261 10.41 -20.67 -4.55
CA ILE A 261 11.55 -21.57 -4.83
C ILE A 261 12.53 -21.64 -3.66
N LEU A 262 12.41 -20.71 -2.71
CA LEU A 262 13.13 -20.70 -1.45
C LEU A 262 12.29 -19.93 -0.43
N ASP A 263 12.12 -20.50 0.74
CA ASP A 263 11.53 -19.81 1.88
C ASP A 263 12.40 -19.96 3.13
N MET A 264 12.38 -18.95 4.00
CA MET A 264 13.12 -19.01 5.26
C MET A 264 12.55 -18.09 6.32
N LYS A 265 12.87 -18.42 7.57
CA LYS A 265 12.67 -17.51 8.70
C LYS A 265 13.61 -16.31 8.59
N VAL A 266 13.12 -15.13 9.02
CA VAL A 266 13.95 -13.93 9.17
C VAL A 266 13.71 -13.28 10.53
N CYS A 267 14.70 -12.48 11.01
CA CYS A 267 14.47 -11.53 12.08
C CYS A 267 14.41 -10.12 11.47
N VAL A 268 13.48 -9.33 11.95
CA VAL A 268 13.26 -7.93 11.53
C VAL A 268 13.53 -6.97 12.69
N GLY A 269 13.49 -5.68 12.42
CA GLY A 269 13.68 -4.63 13.42
C GLY A 269 12.73 -4.75 14.60
N GLU A 270 13.17 -4.27 15.76
CA GLU A 270 12.35 -4.22 16.99
C GLU A 270 11.03 -3.50 16.74
N GLY A 271 9.98 -3.98 17.36
CA GLY A 271 8.63 -3.48 17.28
C GLY A 271 7.95 -3.49 18.65
N ARG A 272 6.64 -3.42 18.62
CA ARG A 272 5.83 -3.53 19.85
C ARG A 272 6.08 -4.88 20.52
N ASN A 273 6.07 -4.88 21.84
CA ASN A 273 6.09 -6.12 22.60
C ASN A 273 4.77 -6.88 22.31
N THR A 274 4.87 -8.14 21.88
CA THR A 274 3.70 -8.97 21.53
C THR A 274 2.73 -9.18 22.69
N ASP A 275 3.20 -9.07 23.93
CA ASP A 275 2.35 -9.16 25.13
C ASP A 275 1.47 -7.91 25.32
N LYS A 276 1.67 -6.87 24.51
CA LYS A 276 0.96 -5.58 24.51
C LYS A 276 0.56 -5.13 23.11
N THR A 277 0.32 -6.05 22.18
CA THR A 277 -0.29 -5.70 20.88
C THR A 277 -1.66 -5.11 21.17
N GLU A 278 -1.83 -3.83 20.82
CA GLU A 278 -3.11 -3.16 20.92
C GLU A 278 -4.10 -3.87 20.00
N SER A 279 -5.27 -4.20 20.52
CA SER A 279 -6.37 -4.73 19.75
C SER A 279 -6.85 -3.65 18.77
N LEU A 280 -7.18 -4.05 17.53
CA LEU A 280 -7.87 -3.16 16.60
C LEU A 280 -9.28 -2.77 17.08
N VAL A 281 -9.81 -3.44 18.10
CA VAL A 281 -11.11 -3.14 18.72
C VAL A 281 -11.00 -1.97 19.68
N ASP A 282 -9.87 -1.86 20.40
CA ASP A 282 -9.62 -0.83 21.41
C ASP A 282 -8.94 0.41 20.81
N TYR A 283 -9.21 0.69 19.53
CA TYR A 283 -8.65 1.82 18.79
C TYR A 283 -9.04 3.17 19.43
N ASP A 284 -8.03 4.03 19.59
CA ASP A 284 -8.17 5.44 19.97
C ASP A 284 -7.84 6.38 18.77
N GLU A 285 -8.44 7.58 18.75
CA GLU A 285 -8.19 8.59 17.71
C GLU A 285 -6.71 8.99 17.57
N SER A 286 -5.92 8.89 18.64
CA SER A 286 -4.48 9.17 18.61
C SER A 286 -3.67 8.09 17.91
N ASP A 287 -4.20 6.87 17.76
CA ASP A 287 -3.51 5.71 17.19
C ASP A 287 -3.37 5.79 15.67
N LYS A 288 -4.15 6.68 15.02
CA LYS A 288 -3.97 6.95 13.58
C LYS A 288 -2.68 7.67 13.22
N ILE A 289 -1.94 8.19 14.24
CA ILE A 289 -0.66 8.84 14.02
C ILE A 289 0.44 7.79 14.02
N ASP A 290 1.10 7.60 12.89
CA ASP A 290 2.25 6.70 12.79
C ASP A 290 3.42 7.23 13.64
N ARG A 291 3.84 6.41 14.60
CA ARG A 291 4.98 6.66 15.50
C ARG A 291 5.97 5.51 15.39
N PRO A 292 6.80 5.49 14.34
CA PRO A 292 7.70 4.38 14.09
C PRO A 292 8.72 4.20 15.21
N PHE A 293 9.07 2.96 15.50
CA PHE A 293 10.17 2.62 16.38
C PHE A 293 11.51 3.01 15.75
N ASP A 294 12.49 3.39 16.55
CA ASP A 294 13.84 3.74 16.08
C ASP A 294 14.43 2.64 15.18
N ARG A 295 14.16 1.37 15.54
CA ARG A 295 14.74 0.17 14.94
C ARG A 295 13.80 -0.58 14.00
N GLU A 296 12.66 0.00 13.64
CA GLU A 296 11.67 -0.61 12.76
C GLU A 296 12.24 -0.86 11.36
N THR A 297 12.03 -2.05 10.83
CA THR A 297 12.32 -2.36 9.42
C THR A 297 11.33 -1.62 8.51
N PRO A 298 11.81 -0.77 7.57
CA PRO A 298 10.92 0.00 6.70
C PRO A 298 10.27 -0.87 5.63
N GLN A 299 9.08 -0.48 5.18
CA GLN A 299 8.47 -1.01 3.97
C GLN A 299 9.11 -0.34 2.73
N LEU A 300 9.70 -1.13 1.84
CA LEU A 300 10.39 -0.63 0.66
C LEU A 300 10.45 -1.66 -0.47
N ASN A 301 10.75 -1.18 -1.67
CA ASN A 301 11.17 -2.01 -2.78
C ASN A 301 12.48 -1.48 -3.37
N SER A 302 13.36 -2.40 -3.77
CA SER A 302 14.67 -2.09 -4.32
C SER A 302 15.20 -3.24 -5.17
N MET A 303 16.50 -3.18 -5.52
CA MET A 303 17.20 -4.20 -6.30
C MET A 303 18.47 -4.61 -5.56
N ILE A 304 18.59 -5.89 -5.21
CA ILE A 304 19.85 -6.44 -4.69
C ILE A 304 20.85 -6.41 -5.83
N HIS A 305 21.94 -5.67 -5.64
CA HIS A 305 22.95 -5.40 -6.68
C HIS A 305 24.31 -6.01 -6.39
N SER A 306 24.61 -6.28 -5.12
CA SER A 306 25.87 -6.89 -4.71
C SER A 306 25.74 -7.61 -3.38
N VAL A 307 26.68 -8.54 -3.15
CA VAL A 307 26.87 -9.16 -1.84
C VAL A 307 28.27 -8.81 -1.33
N GLN A 308 28.41 -8.74 -0.02
CA GLN A 308 29.70 -8.69 0.63
C GLN A 308 29.87 -9.94 1.47
N VAL A 309 30.86 -10.76 1.12
CA VAL A 309 31.25 -11.94 1.90
C VAL A 309 32.27 -11.50 2.93
N ASN A 310 32.18 -12.07 4.12
CA ASN A 310 33.02 -11.73 5.27
C ASN A 310 33.05 -10.22 5.55
N PRO A 311 31.88 -9.61 5.81
CA PRO A 311 31.77 -8.18 5.90
C PRO A 311 32.47 -7.58 7.11
N VAL A 312 33.08 -6.41 6.94
CA VAL A 312 33.31 -5.49 8.06
C VAL A 312 31.99 -4.84 8.43
N TRP A 313 31.64 -4.86 9.70
CA TRP A 313 30.48 -4.10 10.18
C TRP A 313 30.91 -2.71 10.63
N ASN A 314 30.63 -1.71 9.81
CA ASN A 314 30.68 -0.33 10.26
C ASN A 314 29.51 -0.08 11.20
N ILE A 315 29.78 0.06 12.49
CA ILE A 315 28.74 0.15 13.51
C ILE A 315 28.07 1.53 13.44
N PRO A 316 26.75 1.60 13.20
CA PRO A 316 26.05 2.88 13.17
C PRO A 316 26.18 3.65 14.46
N GLN A 317 26.26 4.98 14.39
CA GLN A 317 26.44 5.83 15.58
C GLN A 317 25.34 5.67 16.64
N SER A 318 24.12 5.37 16.22
CA SER A 318 23.00 5.07 17.11
C SER A 318 23.20 3.80 17.95
N ILE A 319 23.93 2.80 17.42
CA ILE A 319 24.30 1.57 18.14
C ILE A 319 25.57 1.82 18.94
N ALA A 320 26.56 2.46 18.32
CA ALA A 320 27.85 2.78 18.96
C ALA A 320 27.64 3.52 20.29
N SER A 321 26.84 4.58 20.28
CA SER A 321 26.62 5.42 21.48
C SER A 321 25.69 4.82 22.53
N LYS A 322 24.75 3.95 22.14
CA LYS A 322 23.74 3.39 23.05
C LYS A 322 24.15 2.02 23.61
N GLU A 323 25.02 1.30 22.91
CA GLU A 323 25.38 -0.09 23.25
C GLU A 323 26.90 -0.25 23.38
N ILE A 324 27.69 -0.01 22.32
CA ILE A 324 29.12 -0.32 22.30
C ILE A 324 29.88 0.50 23.33
N MET A 325 29.72 1.82 23.36
CA MET A 325 30.39 2.68 24.34
C MET A 325 29.95 2.38 25.79
N VAL A 326 28.67 2.02 25.96
CA VAL A 326 28.13 1.68 27.31
C VAL A 326 28.75 0.38 27.83
N GLU A 327 28.91 -0.62 26.99
CA GLU A 327 29.53 -1.89 27.38
C GLU A 327 31.07 -1.76 27.52
N ALA A 328 31.72 -1.01 26.62
CA ALA A 328 33.15 -0.73 26.72
C ALA A 328 33.53 0.10 27.96
N ALA A 329 32.61 0.96 28.45
CA ALA A 329 32.81 1.68 29.70
C ALA A 329 32.77 0.78 30.94
N LYS A 330 32.09 -0.38 30.86
CA LYS A 330 31.98 -1.37 31.95
C LYS A 330 33.11 -2.39 31.94
N ASP A 331 33.53 -2.80 30.74
CA ASP A 331 34.59 -3.80 30.51
C ASP A 331 35.61 -3.27 29.51
N PRO A 332 36.84 -2.91 29.96
CA PRO A 332 37.90 -2.43 29.08
C PRO A 332 38.24 -3.38 27.92
N TYR A 333 38.06 -4.70 28.12
CA TYR A 333 38.34 -5.71 27.10
C TYR A 333 37.16 -6.03 26.20
N TYR A 334 36.01 -5.39 26.39
CA TYR A 334 34.80 -5.64 25.61
C TYR A 334 35.06 -5.53 24.10
N LEU A 335 35.75 -4.47 23.66
CA LEU A 335 36.04 -4.21 22.25
C LEU A 335 36.96 -5.26 21.63
N SER A 336 38.03 -5.62 22.35
CA SER A 336 38.96 -6.66 21.86
C SER A 336 38.30 -8.04 21.83
N ASN A 337 37.51 -8.39 22.86
CA ASN A 337 36.76 -9.63 22.94
C ASN A 337 35.69 -9.74 21.84
N LYS A 338 35.20 -8.61 21.30
CA LYS A 338 34.21 -8.55 20.21
C LYS A 338 34.83 -8.23 18.84
N ASN A 339 36.15 -8.23 18.72
CA ASN A 339 36.86 -7.91 17.48
C ASN A 339 36.46 -6.53 16.88
N ILE A 340 36.27 -5.54 17.77
CA ILE A 340 35.86 -4.18 17.37
C ILE A 340 37.07 -3.24 17.42
N ASP A 341 37.41 -2.67 16.27
CA ASP A 341 38.40 -1.61 16.13
C ASP A 341 37.76 -0.22 16.34
N VAL A 342 38.48 0.67 17.00
CA VAL A 342 38.08 2.06 17.26
C VAL A 342 38.86 3.02 16.38
N TYR A 343 38.17 4.03 15.87
CA TYR A 343 38.77 5.07 15.03
C TYR A 343 38.39 6.45 15.59
N GLU A 344 39.34 7.38 15.55
CA GLU A 344 39.12 8.80 15.77
C GLU A 344 39.63 9.59 14.55
N ASN A 345 38.78 10.40 13.93
CA ASN A 345 39.09 11.14 12.73
C ASN A 345 39.70 10.26 11.60
N GLY A 346 39.20 9.03 11.43
CA GLY A 346 39.64 8.07 10.44
C GLY A 346 40.94 7.35 10.76
N LYS A 347 41.59 7.61 11.92
CA LYS A 347 42.78 6.91 12.40
C LYS A 347 42.44 5.86 13.40
N LYS A 348 42.93 4.65 13.22
CA LYS A 348 42.78 3.55 14.16
C LYS A 348 43.48 3.87 15.48
N ILE A 349 42.85 3.58 16.59
CA ILE A 349 43.42 3.66 17.94
C ILE A 349 43.94 2.27 18.30
N GLU A 350 45.22 2.18 18.67
CA GLU A 350 45.87 0.89 18.94
C GLU A 350 45.48 0.34 20.31
N ASP A 351 45.35 1.21 21.33
CA ASP A 351 45.08 0.85 22.71
C ASP A 351 43.70 1.40 23.20
N PRO A 352 42.59 0.87 22.66
CA PRO A 352 41.25 1.38 22.95
C PRO A 352 40.80 1.18 24.42
N GLU A 353 41.41 0.26 25.16
CA GLU A 353 41.18 0.01 26.57
C GLU A 353 41.59 1.18 27.47
N THR A 354 42.39 2.12 26.94
CA THR A 354 42.82 3.32 27.67
C THR A 354 41.82 4.48 27.56
N LEU A 355 40.78 4.32 26.74
CA LEU A 355 39.81 5.39 26.47
C LEU A 355 38.71 5.45 27.50
N ASP A 356 38.35 6.67 27.91
CA ASP A 356 37.20 6.92 28.78
C ASP A 356 35.89 7.03 27.98
N PHE A 357 35.28 5.89 27.72
CA PHE A 357 34.00 5.83 27.00
C PHE A 357 32.81 6.36 27.78
N ALA A 358 32.91 6.42 29.12
CA ALA A 358 31.83 6.91 29.98
C ALA A 358 31.63 8.42 29.81
N ASN A 359 32.69 9.17 29.60
CA ASN A 359 32.69 10.64 29.51
C ASN A 359 32.94 11.15 28.08
N ALA A 360 33.21 10.29 27.12
CA ALA A 360 33.48 10.70 25.74
C ALA A 360 32.20 11.20 25.04
N PRO A 361 32.31 12.24 24.17
CA PRO A 361 31.22 12.62 23.28
C PRO A 361 30.74 11.43 22.46
N LYS A 362 29.41 11.31 22.27
CA LYS A 362 28.78 10.15 21.61
C LYS A 362 29.20 9.94 20.18
N ASP A 363 29.66 10.97 19.50
CA ASP A 363 30.05 11.01 18.07
C ASP A 363 31.58 11.11 17.86
N LYS A 364 32.37 11.02 18.95
CA LYS A 364 33.81 11.16 18.88
C LYS A 364 34.50 10.01 18.16
N TYR A 365 33.98 8.77 18.35
CA TYR A 365 34.62 7.57 17.85
C TYR A 365 33.74 6.85 16.81
N GLU A 366 34.42 6.27 15.81
CA GLU A 366 33.85 5.30 14.87
C GLU A 366 34.27 3.89 15.28
N PHE A 367 33.36 2.94 15.15
CA PHE A 367 33.58 1.55 15.53
C PHE A 367 33.39 0.63 14.32
N LYS A 368 34.33 -0.31 14.12
CA LYS A 368 34.27 -1.28 13.04
C LYS A 368 34.54 -2.68 13.57
N GLN A 369 33.55 -3.57 13.44
CA GLN A 369 33.78 -4.97 13.79
C GLN A 369 34.41 -5.71 12.61
N ARG A 370 35.51 -6.39 12.87
CA ARG A 370 36.25 -7.18 11.89
C ARG A 370 35.45 -8.40 11.42
N PRO A 371 35.74 -8.96 10.22
CA PRO A 371 35.22 -10.26 9.80
C PRO A 371 35.55 -11.35 10.83
N GLY A 372 34.72 -12.37 10.88
CA GLY A 372 34.89 -13.50 11.80
C GLY A 372 33.57 -14.09 12.26
N ASP A 373 33.63 -15.16 13.05
CA ASP A 373 32.45 -15.91 13.51
C ASP A 373 31.56 -15.08 14.46
N ASP A 374 32.15 -14.15 15.22
CA ASP A 374 31.44 -13.25 16.14
C ASP A 374 30.89 -11.98 15.47
N ASN A 375 31.16 -11.77 14.18
CA ASN A 375 30.68 -10.57 13.51
C ASN A 375 29.16 -10.54 13.46
N ALA A 376 28.55 -9.45 13.93
CA ALA A 376 27.09 -9.32 14.03
C ALA A 376 26.37 -9.48 12.67
N LEU A 377 27.06 -9.23 11.54
CA LEU A 377 26.55 -9.42 10.18
C LEU A 377 26.76 -10.85 9.66
N GLY A 378 27.39 -11.75 10.46
CA GLY A 378 27.75 -13.08 10.02
C GLY A 378 28.71 -13.12 8.85
N LYS A 379 28.59 -14.11 7.98
CA LYS A 379 29.52 -14.37 6.88
C LYS A 379 29.16 -13.67 5.56
N ILE A 380 27.91 -13.14 5.42
CA ILE A 380 27.47 -12.53 4.16
C ILE A 380 26.38 -11.49 4.39
N LYS A 381 26.43 -10.39 3.62
CA LYS A 381 25.34 -9.42 3.52
C LYS A 381 24.98 -9.09 2.07
N PHE A 382 23.70 -8.82 1.81
CA PHE A 382 23.13 -8.52 0.51
C PHE A 382 22.72 -7.04 0.47
N LEU A 383 23.27 -6.30 -0.48
CA LEU A 383 23.18 -4.85 -0.54
C LEU A 383 22.17 -4.41 -1.60
N PHE A 384 21.32 -3.45 -1.24
CA PHE A 384 20.37 -2.79 -2.10
C PHE A 384 20.21 -1.32 -1.70
N ASN A 385 19.95 -0.45 -2.67
CA ASN A 385 19.84 0.98 -2.43
C ASN A 385 18.53 1.31 -1.69
N ASN A 386 18.64 2.01 -0.56
CA ASN A 386 17.50 2.52 0.18
C ASN A 386 17.89 3.69 1.09
N LYS A 387 16.88 4.48 1.55
CA LYS A 387 17.12 5.66 2.39
C LYS A 387 17.35 5.35 3.87
N SER A 388 17.07 4.13 4.30
CA SER A 388 17.17 3.71 5.72
C SER A 388 18.43 2.92 6.02
N SER A 389 19.33 2.75 5.05
CA SER A 389 20.59 2.01 5.19
C SER A 389 20.40 0.57 5.70
N VAL A 390 19.26 -0.06 5.40
CA VAL A 390 18.98 -1.46 5.75
C VAL A 390 19.46 -2.41 4.65
N TYR A 391 19.80 -3.62 5.04
CA TYR A 391 20.25 -4.71 4.15
C TYR A 391 19.81 -6.06 4.72
N LEU A 392 19.90 -7.13 3.90
CA LEU A 392 19.75 -8.50 4.38
C LEU A 392 21.14 -9.02 4.77
N HIS A 393 21.23 -9.82 5.85
CA HIS A 393 22.52 -10.36 6.28
C HIS A 393 22.41 -11.64 7.08
N ASP A 394 23.49 -12.35 7.19
CA ASP A 394 23.68 -13.45 8.11
C ASP A 394 23.80 -12.97 9.58
N THR A 395 23.88 -13.87 10.53
CA THR A 395 24.09 -13.56 11.95
C THR A 395 24.63 -14.78 12.70
N PRO A 396 25.53 -14.62 13.69
CA PRO A 396 25.94 -15.68 14.60
C PRO A 396 24.81 -16.03 15.60
N ALA A 397 23.88 -15.12 15.86
CA ALA A 397 22.79 -15.30 16.82
C ALA A 397 21.66 -16.19 16.28
N LYS A 398 21.96 -17.45 15.92
CA LYS A 398 21.04 -18.40 15.28
C LYS A 398 19.83 -18.74 16.16
N ALA A 399 19.97 -18.77 17.49
CA ALA A 399 18.87 -19.03 18.42
C ALA A 399 17.70 -18.04 18.32
N ALA A 400 17.91 -16.87 17.71
CA ALA A 400 16.83 -15.91 17.46
C ALA A 400 15.76 -16.45 16.51
N PHE A 401 16.13 -17.38 15.60
CA PHE A 401 15.20 -17.98 14.64
C PHE A 401 14.26 -19.04 15.25
N ASP A 402 14.56 -19.52 16.48
CA ASP A 402 13.72 -20.47 17.20
C ASP A 402 12.56 -19.78 17.94
N LYS A 403 12.65 -18.47 18.08
CA LYS A 403 11.60 -17.66 18.73
C LYS A 403 10.39 -17.49 17.81
N SER A 404 9.20 -17.45 18.40
CA SER A 404 7.97 -17.11 17.71
C SER A 404 7.98 -15.63 17.27
N MET A 405 8.36 -14.71 18.17
CA MET A 405 8.59 -13.32 17.87
C MET A 405 10.04 -13.09 17.44
N ARG A 406 10.22 -12.57 16.22
CA ARG A 406 11.53 -12.31 15.64
C ARG A 406 11.76 -10.84 15.26
N ALA A 407 11.04 -9.94 15.91
CA ALA A 407 11.26 -8.49 15.82
C ALA A 407 12.33 -8.06 16.83
N VAL A 408 13.60 -8.38 16.54
CA VAL A 408 14.73 -8.31 17.49
C VAL A 408 15.99 -7.67 16.89
N SER A 409 15.94 -7.13 15.68
CA SER A 409 17.09 -6.50 15.03
C SER A 409 17.04 -4.97 15.15
N HIS A 410 18.11 -4.31 14.71
CA HIS A 410 18.20 -2.84 14.64
C HIS A 410 17.64 -2.27 13.32
N GLY A 411 16.78 -3.01 12.64
CA GLY A 411 16.14 -2.58 11.40
C GLY A 411 16.57 -3.37 10.16
N CYS A 412 17.76 -3.94 10.13
CA CYS A 412 18.20 -4.86 9.07
C CYS A 412 17.48 -6.21 9.20
N VAL A 413 17.40 -6.96 8.12
CA VAL A 413 16.75 -8.28 8.07
C VAL A 413 17.81 -9.37 8.19
N ARG A 414 17.77 -10.15 9.29
CA ARG A 414 18.65 -11.31 9.47
C ARG A 414 18.06 -12.54 8.78
N LEU A 415 18.88 -13.27 8.04
CA LEU A 415 18.48 -14.44 7.25
C LEU A 415 18.72 -15.75 8.01
N GLY A 416 17.72 -16.64 8.03
CA GLY A 416 17.85 -17.98 8.62
C GLY A 416 18.66 -18.93 7.74
N ASN A 417 18.68 -18.72 6.42
CA ASN A 417 19.44 -19.52 5.46
C ASN A 417 20.14 -18.62 4.43
N PRO A 418 21.20 -17.90 4.83
CA PRO A 418 21.90 -16.95 3.94
C PRO A 418 22.64 -17.63 2.79
N ASP A 419 23.18 -18.83 2.97
CA ASP A 419 23.83 -19.61 1.92
C ASP A 419 22.83 -20.05 0.84
N GLY A 420 21.68 -20.63 1.24
CA GLY A 420 20.60 -20.95 0.30
C GLY A 420 20.10 -19.73 -0.46
N PHE A 421 20.06 -18.55 0.18
CA PHE A 421 19.71 -17.31 -0.51
C PHE A 421 20.78 -16.88 -1.51
N ALA A 422 22.08 -16.98 -1.17
CA ALA A 422 23.19 -16.74 -2.10
C ALA A 422 23.11 -17.68 -3.31
N LYS A 423 22.85 -18.97 -3.08
CA LYS A 423 22.66 -19.95 -4.16
C LYS A 423 21.54 -19.54 -5.14
N VAL A 424 20.42 -19.07 -4.64
CA VAL A 424 19.29 -18.61 -5.49
C VAL A 424 19.61 -17.30 -6.22
N VAL A 425 20.38 -16.40 -5.59
CA VAL A 425 20.78 -15.11 -6.18
C VAL A 425 21.77 -15.28 -7.33
N PHE A 426 22.75 -16.15 -7.16
CA PHE A 426 23.83 -16.33 -8.15
C PHE A 426 23.61 -17.52 -9.10
N GLY A 427 22.71 -18.44 -8.75
CA GLY A 427 22.59 -19.73 -9.40
C GLY A 427 23.73 -20.68 -9.02
N GLU A 428 23.66 -21.93 -9.49
CA GLU A 428 24.75 -22.89 -9.37
C GLU A 428 25.91 -22.52 -10.30
N GLY A 429 27.16 -22.69 -9.85
CA GLY A 429 28.37 -22.44 -10.64
C GLY A 429 29.48 -21.75 -9.86
N SER A 430 30.59 -21.47 -10.55
CA SER A 430 31.87 -21.03 -9.95
C SER A 430 31.79 -19.77 -9.09
N THR A 431 30.83 -18.87 -9.35
CA THR A 431 30.64 -17.66 -8.52
C THR A 431 30.05 -18.02 -7.17
N TYR A 432 29.00 -18.86 -7.16
CA TYR A 432 28.41 -19.35 -5.92
C TYR A 432 29.42 -20.21 -5.14
N ASP A 433 30.14 -21.10 -5.82
CA ASP A 433 31.14 -21.98 -5.18
C ASP A 433 32.19 -21.15 -4.43
N LYS A 434 32.69 -20.06 -5.06
CA LYS A 434 33.64 -19.12 -4.42
C LYS A 434 33.04 -18.42 -3.21
N ILE A 435 31.76 -18.01 -3.29
CA ILE A 435 31.05 -17.36 -2.16
C ILE A 435 30.93 -18.37 -1.02
N SER A 436 30.45 -19.56 -1.30
CA SER A 436 30.25 -20.61 -0.30
C SER A 436 31.57 -21.02 0.37
N GLN A 437 32.65 -21.17 -0.43
CA GLN A 437 33.98 -21.44 0.10
C GLN A 437 34.48 -20.31 1.00
N ALA A 438 34.39 -19.05 0.56
CA ALA A 438 34.86 -17.89 1.33
C ALA A 438 34.10 -17.73 2.67
N MET A 439 32.83 -18.15 2.73
CA MET A 439 32.05 -18.15 3.98
C MET A 439 32.58 -19.15 5.04
N THR A 440 33.46 -20.11 4.66
CA THR A 440 34.03 -21.12 5.56
C THR A 440 35.48 -20.82 5.97
N GLU A 441 36.08 -19.75 5.46
CA GLU A 441 37.46 -19.37 5.77
C GLU A 441 37.63 -18.84 7.20
N ASP A 442 38.74 -19.21 7.88
CA ASP A 442 38.97 -18.84 9.29
C ASP A 442 39.38 -17.38 9.49
N ASN A 443 40.16 -16.78 8.61
CA ASN A 443 40.58 -15.39 8.66
C ASN A 443 40.33 -14.69 7.33
N PRO A 444 39.02 -14.47 7.04
CA PRO A 444 38.64 -14.07 5.71
C PRO A 444 38.85 -12.59 5.45
N ASP A 445 39.27 -12.25 4.23
CA ASP A 445 39.24 -10.89 3.72
C ASP A 445 37.85 -10.51 3.20
N PRO A 446 37.39 -9.28 3.48
CA PRO A 446 36.12 -8.79 2.95
C PRO A 446 36.12 -8.75 1.42
N THR A 447 35.19 -9.42 0.79
CA THR A 447 35.05 -9.45 -0.67
C THR A 447 33.68 -9.01 -1.12
N THR A 448 33.61 -8.09 -2.10
CA THR A 448 32.35 -7.63 -2.68
C THR A 448 32.17 -8.21 -4.09
N ILE A 449 31.01 -8.84 -4.33
CA ILE A 449 30.68 -9.49 -5.60
C ILE A 449 29.38 -8.89 -6.13
N GLY A 450 29.38 -8.44 -7.39
CA GLY A 450 28.18 -7.93 -8.06
C GLY A 450 27.18 -9.06 -8.38
N VAL A 451 25.90 -8.79 -8.23
CA VAL A 451 24.81 -9.71 -8.58
C VAL A 451 24.48 -9.57 -10.06
N PRO A 452 24.70 -10.60 -10.90
CA PRO A 452 24.30 -10.58 -12.30
C PRO A 452 22.78 -10.42 -12.42
N GLY A 453 22.35 -9.43 -13.23
CA GLY A 453 20.91 -9.23 -13.48
C GLY A 453 20.12 -8.58 -12.36
N LYS A 454 20.71 -8.35 -11.18
CA LYS A 454 20.06 -7.79 -9.98
C LYS A 454 18.76 -8.51 -9.60
N LEU A 455 18.52 -8.77 -8.33
CA LEU A 455 17.29 -9.40 -7.84
C LEU A 455 16.38 -8.37 -7.18
N PRO A 456 15.14 -8.19 -7.64
CA PRO A 456 14.17 -7.35 -6.96
C PRO A 456 13.93 -7.83 -5.53
N ILE A 457 13.90 -6.89 -4.57
CA ILE A 457 13.56 -7.12 -3.17
C ILE A 457 12.37 -6.25 -2.77
N TYR A 458 11.41 -6.84 -2.11
CA TYR A 458 10.24 -6.19 -1.53
C TYR A 458 10.22 -6.48 -0.04
N ILE A 459 10.13 -5.43 0.78
CA ILE A 459 9.90 -5.55 2.22
C ILE A 459 8.49 -5.01 2.47
N THR A 460 7.60 -5.89 2.89
CA THR A 460 6.15 -5.67 2.95
C THR A 460 5.62 -5.88 4.37
N TYR A 461 4.39 -5.42 4.59
CA TYR A 461 3.70 -5.56 5.86
C TYR A 461 2.27 -6.04 5.59
N ILE A 462 2.06 -7.34 5.64
CA ILE A 462 0.77 -8.01 5.40
C ILE A 462 0.45 -8.86 6.62
N THR A 463 -0.62 -8.54 7.31
CA THR A 463 -1.05 -9.21 8.54
C THR A 463 -2.13 -10.26 8.32
N CYS A 464 -2.76 -10.26 7.14
CA CYS A 464 -3.77 -11.25 6.78
C CYS A 464 -3.66 -11.59 5.28
N TRP A 465 -3.52 -12.89 4.97
CA TRP A 465 -3.44 -13.41 3.59
C TRP A 465 -3.92 -14.85 3.52
N THR A 466 -4.11 -15.37 2.32
CA THR A 466 -4.43 -16.77 2.08
C THR A 466 -3.17 -17.53 1.67
N ASP A 467 -2.86 -18.62 2.36
CA ASP A 467 -1.73 -19.49 2.03
C ASP A 467 -2.01 -20.40 0.82
N SER A 468 -1.03 -21.24 0.45
CA SER A 468 -1.14 -22.16 -0.69
C SER A 468 -2.20 -23.25 -0.52
N THR A 469 -2.69 -23.47 0.70
CA THR A 469 -3.77 -24.44 1.00
C THR A 469 -5.15 -23.81 0.94
N GLY A 470 -5.24 -22.47 0.73
CA GLY A 470 -6.48 -21.73 0.79
C GLY A 470 -6.89 -21.28 2.20
N THR A 471 -6.04 -21.54 3.21
CA THR A 471 -6.30 -21.15 4.60
C THR A 471 -5.89 -19.70 4.83
N ILE A 472 -6.77 -18.92 5.49
CA ILE A 472 -6.45 -17.53 5.84
C ILE A 472 -5.53 -17.51 7.05
N GLN A 473 -4.39 -16.87 6.88
CA GLN A 473 -3.39 -16.65 7.91
C GLN A 473 -3.56 -15.27 8.52
N PHE A 474 -3.37 -15.17 9.83
CA PHE A 474 -3.37 -13.93 10.59
C PHE A 474 -2.06 -13.80 11.35
N ARG A 475 -1.52 -12.59 11.45
CA ARG A 475 -0.29 -12.29 12.22
C ARG A 475 -0.50 -11.02 13.04
N PRO A 476 0.12 -10.95 14.23
CA PRO A 476 0.09 -9.76 15.06
C PRO A 476 0.59 -8.51 14.35
N ASP A 477 0.04 -7.36 14.68
CA ASP A 477 0.45 -6.04 14.18
C ASP A 477 1.71 -5.55 14.93
N VAL A 478 2.86 -6.07 14.52
CA VAL A 478 4.17 -5.92 15.19
C VAL A 478 4.59 -4.46 15.35
N TYR A 479 4.22 -3.59 14.39
CA TYR A 479 4.58 -2.17 14.39
C TYR A 479 3.40 -1.22 14.62
N GLY A 480 2.19 -1.74 14.77
CA GLY A 480 0.98 -0.94 14.92
C GLY A 480 0.49 -0.32 13.61
N LEU A 481 0.93 -0.83 12.46
CA LEU A 481 0.57 -0.24 11.16
C LEU A 481 -0.86 -0.59 10.72
N ASP A 482 -1.46 -1.66 11.25
CA ASP A 482 -2.88 -1.96 11.05
C ASP A 482 -3.75 -0.95 11.79
N VAL A 483 -3.38 -0.61 13.01
CA VAL A 483 -4.09 0.38 13.83
C VAL A 483 -4.06 1.74 13.14
N VAL A 484 -2.89 2.18 12.67
CA VAL A 484 -2.73 3.43 11.90
C VAL A 484 -3.63 3.42 10.66
N LEU A 485 -3.56 2.34 9.86
CA LEU A 485 -4.36 2.24 8.64
C LEU A 485 -5.86 2.23 8.95
N TYR A 486 -6.28 1.43 9.92
CA TYR A 486 -7.67 1.34 10.33
C TYR A 486 -8.23 2.69 10.79
N GLY A 487 -7.46 3.44 11.58
CA GLY A 487 -7.84 4.77 12.04
C GLY A 487 -8.11 5.76 10.91
N HIS A 488 -7.32 5.70 9.85
CA HIS A 488 -7.58 6.50 8.66
C HIS A 488 -8.72 5.96 7.79
N LEU A 489 -8.98 4.64 7.83
CA LEU A 489 -10.02 4.00 7.02
C LEU A 489 -11.42 4.12 7.62
N GLN A 490 -11.58 4.20 8.95
CA GLN A 490 -12.86 4.09 9.67
C GLN A 490 -14.04 4.81 9.01
N ARG A 491 -13.83 6.05 8.59
CA ARG A 491 -14.87 6.89 7.97
C ARG A 491 -15.30 6.43 6.57
N PHE A 492 -14.60 5.45 6.00
CA PHE A 492 -14.84 4.91 4.66
C PHE A 492 -15.31 3.46 4.69
N LEU A 493 -15.41 2.86 5.88
CA LEU A 493 -15.75 1.46 6.03
C LEU A 493 -17.26 1.27 6.17
N ALA A 494 -17.75 0.17 5.62
CA ALA A 494 -19.09 -0.30 5.90
C ALA A 494 -19.24 -0.61 7.40
N SER A 495 -20.38 -0.27 7.99
CA SER A 495 -20.69 -0.64 9.37
C SER A 495 -20.82 -2.17 9.51
N ASN A 496 -20.63 -2.68 10.72
CA ASN A 496 -20.81 -4.11 11.00
C ASN A 496 -22.21 -4.60 10.57
N ASP A 497 -23.25 -3.78 10.73
CA ASP A 497 -24.61 -4.09 10.29
C ASP A 497 -24.76 -4.16 8.76
N GLN A 498 -23.98 -3.36 8.04
CA GLN A 498 -23.92 -3.40 6.57
C GLN A 498 -23.19 -4.65 6.09
N ILE A 499 -22.07 -4.99 6.73
CA ILE A 499 -21.31 -6.21 6.42
C ILE A 499 -22.13 -7.46 6.75
N ALA A 500 -22.84 -7.49 7.87
CA ALA A 500 -23.67 -8.63 8.26
C ALA A 500 -24.86 -8.90 7.32
N LYS A 501 -25.19 -7.95 6.45
CA LYS A 501 -26.26 -8.06 5.43
C LYS A 501 -25.75 -8.47 4.04
N LEU A 502 -24.44 -8.66 3.88
CA LEU A 502 -23.83 -9.15 2.64
C LEU A 502 -24.08 -10.65 2.43
#